data_3d2e1c2448294825bf7a255267010c0c
#
_entry.id   3d2e1c2448294825bf7a255267010c0c
#
_cell.length_a   1.000
_cell.length_b   1.000
_cell.length_c   1.000
_cell.angle_alpha   90.00
_cell.angle_beta   90.00
_cell.angle_gamma   90.00
#
_symmetry.space_group_name_H-M   'P 1'
#
loop_
_entity.id
_entity.type
_entity.pdbx_description
1 polymer ?
#
loop_
_entity_poly.entity_id
_entity_poly.type
_entity_poly.pdbx_seq_one_letter_code
_entity_poly.pdbx_strand_id
1 'polypeptide(L)'
;MDIFKLLDEDQRYQLFIIRFLDVTKDEYITISKIVEITGQSKFKVINFIHALNYDIRKFKENCKIAIQDDLIITENVDLTIIKLLQIDYFKTSQTFLLLIYLLEEGGTIEKYATDNFLSTSKAYATRRQLINFLKSLGIKVKKNRLVGEEFAIRNILGTLIFEALNGYYSPFSNEITIFVKKIRELLTYFYNLRLTPTQVKKMEVLIAISLIRCKNGNTINNSFITDLDKFFRDIKNEIYHISNYIFVDPNTLMDEFSYNSMFLFTEGVLEKEFNDKFNLSYFEELDNNSGRISE
;
A
#
# COMPACT_ATOMS: atom_id res chain seq x y z
N MET A 1 -9.47 -7.32 -1.59
CA MET A 1 -8.36 -7.53 -0.61
C MET A 1 -8.74 -6.84 0.69
N ASP A 2 -8.70 -7.52 1.84
CA ASP A 2 -9.01 -6.91 3.14
C ASP A 2 -7.71 -6.48 3.84
N ILE A 3 -7.29 -5.23 3.58
CA ILE A 3 -6.05 -4.66 4.13
C ILE A 3 -6.08 -4.50 5.66
N PHE A 4 -7.28 -4.43 6.27
CA PHE A 4 -7.41 -4.24 7.72
C PHE A 4 -6.91 -5.44 8.52
N LYS A 5 -6.73 -6.61 7.90
CA LYS A 5 -6.05 -7.76 8.52
C LYS A 5 -4.59 -7.48 8.91
N LEU A 6 -3.99 -6.40 8.41
CA LEU A 6 -2.68 -5.93 8.84
C LEU A 6 -2.71 -5.10 10.13
N LEU A 7 -3.89 -4.68 10.61
CA LEU A 7 -4.06 -3.94 11.86
C LEU A 7 -4.20 -4.90 13.04
N ASP A 8 -3.95 -4.40 14.24
CA ASP A 8 -4.32 -5.09 15.48
C ASP A 8 -5.84 -5.28 15.57
N GLU A 9 -6.28 -6.30 16.29
CA GLU A 9 -7.70 -6.68 16.34
C GLU A 9 -8.59 -5.53 16.82
N ASP A 10 -8.20 -4.84 17.86
CA ASP A 10 -8.96 -3.72 18.42
C ASP A 10 -9.06 -2.55 17.41
N GLN A 11 -7.97 -2.21 16.75
CA GLN A 11 -7.96 -1.17 15.70
C GLN A 11 -8.87 -1.52 14.52
N ARG A 12 -8.95 -2.80 14.15
CA ARG A 12 -9.89 -3.26 13.10
C ARG A 12 -11.34 -3.02 13.50
N TYR A 13 -11.72 -3.37 14.73
CA TYR A 13 -13.08 -3.12 15.22
C TYR A 13 -13.36 -1.62 15.34
N GLN A 14 -12.42 -0.84 15.82
CA GLN A 14 -12.56 0.62 15.92
C GLN A 14 -12.79 1.26 14.53
N LEU A 15 -11.96 0.91 13.53
CA LEU A 15 -12.17 1.40 12.16
C LEU A 15 -13.47 0.90 11.55
N PHE A 16 -13.86 -0.34 11.81
CA PHE A 16 -15.14 -0.85 11.36
C PHE A 16 -16.29 -0.03 11.95
N ILE A 17 -16.29 0.19 13.27
CA ILE A 17 -17.34 0.94 13.96
C ILE A 17 -17.47 2.35 13.41
N ILE A 18 -16.37 3.12 13.32
CA ILE A 18 -16.43 4.51 12.87
C ILE A 18 -16.88 4.62 11.40
N ARG A 19 -16.45 3.69 10.53
CA ARG A 19 -16.89 3.63 9.14
C ARG A 19 -18.35 3.23 9.01
N PHE A 20 -18.81 2.29 9.82
CA PHE A 20 -20.21 1.90 9.86
C PHE A 20 -21.09 3.07 10.28
N LEU A 21 -20.68 3.82 11.30
CA LEU A 21 -21.39 5.03 11.76
C LEU A 21 -21.41 6.14 10.69
N ASP A 22 -20.35 6.29 9.90
CA ASP A 22 -20.33 7.28 8.81
C ASP A 22 -21.26 6.91 7.65
N VAL A 23 -21.33 5.63 7.29
CA VAL A 23 -22.23 5.13 6.24
C VAL A 23 -23.71 5.20 6.67
N THR A 24 -23.97 4.96 7.94
CA THR A 24 -25.34 4.89 8.51
C THR A 24 -25.72 6.15 9.31
N LYS A 25 -25.05 7.26 9.10
CA LYS A 25 -25.21 8.49 9.92
C LYS A 25 -26.61 9.07 10.00
N ASP A 26 -27.47 8.71 9.04
CA ASP A 26 -28.90 9.11 9.04
C ASP A 26 -29.80 8.09 9.74
N GLU A 27 -29.24 7.02 10.31
CA GLU A 27 -29.95 5.98 11.04
C GLU A 27 -29.72 6.06 12.54
N TYR A 28 -30.69 5.57 13.33
CA TYR A 28 -30.54 5.42 14.79
C TYR A 28 -29.74 4.15 15.11
N ILE A 29 -28.45 4.30 15.31
CA ILE A 29 -27.56 3.18 15.62
C ILE A 29 -27.42 3.02 17.14
N THR A 30 -27.67 1.79 17.63
CA THR A 30 -27.52 1.43 19.04
C THR A 30 -26.24 0.64 19.30
N ILE A 31 -25.77 0.64 20.55
CA ILE A 31 -24.69 -0.25 20.98
C ILE A 31 -25.06 -1.72 20.72
N SER A 32 -26.31 -2.08 20.99
CA SER A 32 -26.82 -3.44 20.74
C SER A 32 -26.70 -3.86 19.29
N LYS A 33 -26.90 -2.92 18.33
CA LYS A 33 -26.69 -3.17 16.90
C LYS A 33 -25.21 -3.41 16.56
N ILE A 34 -24.32 -2.63 17.15
CA ILE A 34 -22.86 -2.84 16.96
C ILE A 34 -22.41 -4.18 17.57
N VAL A 35 -22.94 -4.56 18.73
CA VAL A 35 -22.71 -5.88 19.36
C VAL A 35 -23.12 -7.00 18.41
N GLU A 36 -24.33 -6.92 17.83
CA GLU A 36 -24.86 -7.90 16.88
C GLU A 36 -23.95 -8.08 15.66
N ILE A 37 -23.55 -6.96 15.03
CA ILE A 37 -22.75 -6.98 13.79
C ILE A 37 -21.31 -7.42 14.04
N THR A 38 -20.71 -6.99 15.16
CA THR A 38 -19.30 -7.28 15.47
C THR A 38 -19.10 -8.60 16.18
N GLY A 39 -20.14 -9.16 16.80
CA GLY A 39 -20.03 -10.32 17.68
C GLY A 39 -19.24 -10.05 18.97
N GLN A 40 -18.93 -8.78 19.28
CA GLN A 40 -18.18 -8.39 20.47
C GLN A 40 -19.12 -8.12 21.65
N SER A 41 -18.62 -8.27 22.87
CA SER A 41 -19.42 -7.94 24.06
C SER A 41 -19.73 -6.43 24.14
N LYS A 42 -20.85 -6.07 24.79
CA LYS A 42 -21.24 -4.66 25.03
C LYS A 42 -20.09 -3.87 25.69
N PHE A 43 -19.41 -4.47 26.66
CA PHE A 43 -18.26 -3.86 27.32
C PHE A 43 -17.11 -3.53 26.35
N LYS A 44 -16.76 -4.47 25.47
CA LYS A 44 -15.71 -4.23 24.44
C LYS A 44 -16.12 -3.14 23.46
N VAL A 45 -17.37 -3.13 22.98
CA VAL A 45 -17.88 -2.09 22.07
C VAL A 45 -17.77 -0.70 22.70
N ILE A 46 -18.16 -0.55 23.96
CA ILE A 46 -18.03 0.71 24.71
C ILE A 46 -16.56 1.13 24.82
N ASN A 47 -15.65 0.20 25.12
CA ASN A 47 -14.22 0.49 25.18
C ASN A 47 -13.66 0.91 23.82
N PHE A 48 -14.10 0.30 22.73
CA PHE A 48 -13.72 0.73 21.38
C PHE A 48 -14.17 2.16 21.08
N ILE A 49 -15.39 2.54 21.50
CA ILE A 49 -15.90 3.91 21.34
C ILE A 49 -15.10 4.90 22.18
N HIS A 50 -14.70 4.54 23.41
CA HIS A 50 -13.84 5.39 24.25
C HIS A 50 -12.44 5.58 23.60
N ALA A 51 -11.83 4.51 23.11
CA ALA A 51 -10.56 4.57 22.41
C ALA A 51 -10.66 5.41 21.13
N LEU A 52 -11.71 5.23 20.33
CA LEU A 52 -11.99 6.07 19.16
C LEU A 52 -12.07 7.55 19.51
N ASN A 53 -12.80 7.91 20.57
CA ASN A 53 -12.90 9.29 21.03
C ASN A 53 -11.55 9.90 21.38
N TYR A 54 -10.67 9.12 22.00
CA TYR A 54 -9.30 9.56 22.29
C TYR A 54 -8.52 9.80 21.00
N ASP A 55 -8.60 8.86 20.05
CA ASP A 55 -7.80 8.89 18.83
C ASP A 55 -8.27 9.97 17.84
N ILE A 56 -9.58 10.14 17.62
CA ILE A 56 -10.10 11.15 16.67
C ILE A 56 -9.84 12.58 17.15
N ARG A 57 -9.79 12.81 18.47
CA ARG A 57 -9.46 14.15 19.02
C ARG A 57 -8.05 14.61 18.73
N LYS A 58 -7.12 13.71 18.44
CA LYS A 58 -5.76 14.06 17.98
C LYS A 58 -5.79 14.87 16.69
N PHE A 59 -6.82 14.66 15.85
CA PHE A 59 -6.95 15.32 14.55
C PHE A 59 -7.87 16.55 14.60
N LYS A 60 -8.92 16.50 15.46
CA LYS A 60 -9.87 17.59 15.61
C LYS A 60 -10.53 17.50 16.99
N GLU A 61 -10.26 18.47 17.85
CA GLU A 61 -10.63 18.46 19.28
C GLU A 61 -12.13 18.31 19.53
N ASN A 62 -12.97 18.91 18.67
CA ASN A 62 -14.41 18.89 18.82
C ASN A 62 -15.11 17.67 18.16
N CYS A 63 -14.33 16.68 17.71
CA CYS A 63 -14.89 15.40 17.27
C CYS A 63 -15.29 14.53 18.46
N LYS A 64 -16.47 13.90 18.36
CA LYS A 64 -16.98 13.05 19.43
C LYS A 64 -17.91 11.96 18.91
N ILE A 65 -17.84 10.81 19.55
CA ILE A 65 -18.84 9.72 19.46
C ILE A 65 -19.46 9.59 20.85
N ALA A 66 -20.70 10.09 21.02
CA ALA A 66 -21.41 10.05 22.28
C ALA A 66 -22.30 8.80 22.36
N ILE A 67 -22.50 8.33 23.60
CA ILE A 67 -23.46 7.28 23.91
C ILE A 67 -24.54 7.90 24.80
N GLN A 68 -25.80 7.87 24.35
CA GLN A 68 -26.97 8.38 25.10
C GLN A 68 -28.04 7.28 25.10
N ASP A 69 -28.32 6.71 26.26
CA ASP A 69 -29.36 5.69 26.45
C ASP A 69 -29.30 4.49 25.46
N ASP A 70 -28.14 3.98 25.14
CA ASP A 70 -27.84 2.94 24.12
C ASP A 70 -27.69 3.48 22.65
N LEU A 71 -28.09 4.71 22.37
CA LEU A 71 -27.85 5.33 21.04
C LEU A 71 -26.44 5.86 20.91
N ILE A 72 -25.89 5.72 19.71
CA ILE A 72 -24.57 6.25 19.34
C ILE A 72 -24.77 7.47 18.43
N ILE A 73 -24.22 8.60 18.85
CA ILE A 73 -24.32 9.90 18.15
C ILE A 73 -22.91 10.34 17.79
N THR A 74 -22.70 10.67 16.52
CA THR A 74 -21.43 11.23 16.03
C THR A 74 -21.53 12.73 15.86
N GLU A 75 -20.55 13.47 16.39
CA GLU A 75 -20.45 14.93 16.27
C GLU A 75 -19.13 15.30 15.57
N ASN A 76 -19.21 16.07 14.48
CA ASN A 76 -18.06 16.57 13.72
C ASN A 76 -17.10 15.49 13.19
N VAL A 77 -17.54 14.24 13.09
CA VAL A 77 -16.79 13.14 12.47
C VAL A 77 -17.12 13.12 10.99
N ASP A 78 -16.11 13.32 10.17
CA ASP A 78 -16.22 13.31 8.71
C ASP A 78 -15.23 12.29 8.10
N LEU A 79 -15.35 12.07 6.79
CA LEU A 79 -14.49 11.12 6.06
C LEU A 79 -13.00 11.47 6.18
N THR A 80 -12.65 12.76 6.35
CA THR A 80 -11.25 13.19 6.51
C THR A 80 -10.68 12.65 7.82
N ILE A 81 -11.44 12.79 8.92
CA ILE A 81 -11.04 12.25 10.25
C ILE A 81 -10.88 10.74 10.19
N ILE A 82 -11.80 10.03 9.52
CA ILE A 82 -11.74 8.57 9.38
C ILE A 82 -10.48 8.14 8.59
N LYS A 83 -10.13 8.86 7.52
CA LYS A 83 -8.90 8.61 6.76
C LYS A 83 -7.63 8.87 7.58
N LEU A 84 -7.59 9.97 8.33
CA LEU A 84 -6.45 10.28 9.19
C LEU A 84 -6.28 9.24 10.30
N LEU A 85 -7.37 8.78 10.91
CA LEU A 85 -7.37 7.70 11.89
C LEU A 85 -6.84 6.39 11.28
N GLN A 86 -7.31 6.04 10.10
CA GLN A 86 -6.81 4.85 9.38
C GLN A 86 -5.29 4.93 9.18
N ILE A 87 -4.78 6.06 8.70
CA ILE A 87 -3.35 6.27 8.47
C ILE A 87 -2.57 6.12 9.78
N ASP A 88 -3.06 6.72 10.88
CA ASP A 88 -2.43 6.63 12.20
C ASP A 88 -2.34 5.17 12.69
N TYR A 89 -3.40 4.41 12.50
CA TYR A 89 -3.42 2.99 12.84
C TYR A 89 -2.43 2.16 12.01
N PHE A 90 -2.35 2.40 10.70
CA PHE A 90 -1.35 1.72 9.86
C PHE A 90 0.09 2.13 10.22
N LYS A 91 0.33 3.39 10.54
CA LYS A 91 1.66 3.87 10.96
C LYS A 91 2.14 3.24 12.26
N THR A 92 1.26 2.75 13.11
CA THR A 92 1.57 2.12 14.41
C THR A 92 1.43 0.60 14.39
N SER A 93 0.79 0.04 13.36
CA SER A 93 0.59 -1.41 13.23
C SER A 93 1.90 -2.16 13.03
N GLN A 94 2.24 -3.04 13.96
CA GLN A 94 3.45 -3.86 13.88
C GLN A 94 3.44 -4.80 12.68
N THR A 95 2.28 -5.28 12.23
CA THR A 95 2.18 -6.14 11.06
C THR A 95 2.44 -5.37 9.76
N PHE A 96 1.93 -4.16 9.65
CA PHE A 96 2.21 -3.28 8.51
C PHE A 96 3.67 -2.80 8.50
N LEU A 97 4.21 -2.38 9.64
CA LEU A 97 5.62 -1.99 9.76
C LEU A 97 6.56 -3.14 9.41
N LEU A 98 6.24 -4.38 9.82
CA LEU A 98 7.01 -5.55 9.43
C LEU A 98 6.94 -5.81 7.93
N LEU A 99 5.80 -5.57 7.27
CA LEU A 99 5.70 -5.68 5.81
C LEU A 99 6.67 -4.71 5.12
N ILE A 100 6.69 -3.44 5.54
CA ILE A 100 7.60 -2.43 4.98
C ILE A 100 9.06 -2.81 5.24
N TYR A 101 9.39 -3.26 6.45
CA TYR A 101 10.72 -3.74 6.81
C TYR A 101 11.19 -4.90 5.92
N LEU A 102 10.33 -5.90 5.69
CA LEU A 102 10.66 -7.03 4.80
C LEU A 102 10.79 -6.61 3.34
N LEU A 103 10.07 -5.58 2.93
CA LEU A 103 10.16 -5.03 1.58
C LEU A 103 11.48 -4.28 1.38
N GLU A 104 11.85 -3.37 2.29
CA GLU A 104 13.04 -2.52 2.14
C GLU A 104 14.35 -3.24 2.50
N GLU A 105 14.43 -3.84 3.67
CA GLU A 105 15.70 -4.36 4.21
C GLU A 105 15.86 -5.86 4.04
N GLY A 106 14.78 -6.62 4.06
CA GLY A 106 14.82 -8.08 4.04
C GLY A 106 15.60 -8.70 5.22
N GLY A 107 15.71 -7.96 6.33
CA GLY A 107 16.51 -8.31 7.49
C GLY A 107 15.93 -9.45 8.34
N THR A 108 16.58 -9.76 9.48
CA THR A 108 16.11 -10.81 10.39
C THR A 108 14.98 -10.32 11.29
N ILE A 109 14.16 -11.26 11.79
CA ILE A 109 13.06 -10.92 12.71
C ILE A 109 13.60 -10.46 14.06
N GLU A 110 14.76 -10.96 14.46
CA GLU A 110 15.46 -10.55 15.69
C GLU A 110 15.89 -9.08 15.58
N LYS A 111 16.45 -8.66 14.43
CA LYS A 111 16.79 -7.25 14.17
C LYS A 111 15.54 -6.38 14.21
N TYR A 112 14.49 -6.79 13.49
CA TYR A 112 13.19 -6.08 13.53
C TYR A 112 12.67 -5.92 14.97
N ALA A 113 12.72 -7.00 15.78
CA ALA A 113 12.30 -6.95 17.18
C ALA A 113 13.09 -5.93 17.99
N THR A 114 14.41 -5.91 17.84
CA THR A 114 15.30 -4.95 18.52
C THR A 114 15.01 -3.52 18.10
N ASP A 115 14.93 -3.26 16.81
CA ASP A 115 14.72 -1.92 16.23
C ASP A 115 13.34 -1.33 16.60
N ASN A 116 12.34 -2.19 16.85
CA ASN A 116 10.97 -1.79 17.21
C ASN A 116 10.63 -2.01 18.70
N PHE A 117 11.62 -2.29 19.56
CA PHE A 117 11.45 -2.52 21.00
C PHE A 117 10.41 -3.61 21.32
N LEU A 118 10.37 -4.67 20.52
CA LEU A 118 9.45 -5.81 20.68
C LEU A 118 10.15 -6.98 21.36
N SER A 119 9.39 -7.75 22.14
CA SER A 119 9.86 -9.09 22.52
C SER A 119 9.95 -10.00 21.31
N THR A 120 10.91 -10.91 21.30
CA THR A 120 11.08 -11.92 20.23
C THR A 120 9.78 -12.68 19.97
N SER A 121 9.08 -13.08 21.03
CA SER A 121 7.79 -13.78 20.94
C SER A 121 6.73 -12.95 20.19
N LYS A 122 6.60 -11.64 20.49
CA LYS A 122 5.68 -10.74 19.80
C LYS A 122 6.05 -10.59 18.34
N ALA A 123 7.34 -10.39 18.02
CA ALA A 123 7.82 -10.26 16.65
C ALA A 123 7.51 -11.51 15.80
N TYR A 124 7.72 -12.71 16.34
CA TYR A 124 7.36 -13.95 15.66
C TYR A 124 5.85 -14.16 15.51
N ALA A 125 5.04 -13.70 16.46
CA ALA A 125 3.58 -13.71 16.33
C ALA A 125 3.12 -12.76 15.20
N THR A 126 3.65 -11.52 15.16
CA THR A 126 3.43 -10.54 14.09
C THR A 126 3.85 -11.10 12.72
N ARG A 127 5.01 -11.76 12.65
CA ARG A 127 5.48 -12.41 11.42
C ARG A 127 4.52 -13.49 10.94
N ARG A 128 3.98 -14.30 11.84
CA ARG A 128 3.02 -15.37 11.50
C ARG A 128 1.73 -14.78 10.93
N GLN A 129 1.23 -13.71 11.54
CA GLN A 129 0.06 -12.98 11.05
C GLN A 129 0.30 -12.44 9.64
N LEU A 130 1.44 -11.78 9.42
CA LEU A 130 1.82 -11.24 8.11
C LEU A 130 1.95 -12.34 7.05
N ILE A 131 2.63 -13.45 7.36
CA ILE A 131 2.79 -14.57 6.41
C ILE A 131 1.43 -15.15 6.02
N ASN A 132 0.52 -15.34 6.97
CA ASN A 132 -0.81 -15.86 6.68
C ASN A 132 -1.61 -14.92 5.78
N PHE A 133 -1.50 -13.61 6.01
CA PHE A 133 -2.12 -12.60 5.17
C PHE A 133 -1.53 -12.62 3.75
N LEU A 134 -0.21 -12.56 3.60
CA LEU A 134 0.45 -12.57 2.29
C LEU A 134 0.19 -13.86 1.51
N LYS A 135 0.14 -15.00 2.20
CA LYS A 135 -0.20 -16.29 1.59
C LYS A 135 -1.61 -16.27 0.99
N SER A 136 -2.58 -15.61 1.65
CA SER A 136 -3.94 -15.48 1.10
C SER A 136 -4.00 -14.62 -0.17
N LEU A 137 -2.95 -13.87 -0.47
CA LEU A 137 -2.77 -13.06 -1.68
C LEU A 137 -1.83 -13.71 -2.71
N GLY A 138 -1.43 -14.97 -2.51
CA GLY A 138 -0.51 -15.67 -3.41
C GLY A 138 0.98 -15.33 -3.20
N ILE A 139 1.31 -14.45 -2.25
CA ILE A 139 2.69 -14.06 -1.97
C ILE A 139 3.29 -14.98 -0.90
N LYS A 140 4.45 -15.59 -1.20
CA LYS A 140 5.20 -16.44 -0.26
C LYS A 140 6.30 -15.62 0.42
N VAL A 141 6.63 -15.98 1.65
CA VAL A 141 7.79 -15.43 2.37
C VAL A 141 8.82 -16.53 2.57
N LYS A 142 9.99 -16.42 1.94
CA LYS A 142 11.11 -17.35 2.08
C LYS A 142 12.35 -16.58 2.54
N LYS A 143 12.98 -17.03 3.65
CA LYS A 143 14.17 -16.35 4.22
C LYS A 143 13.97 -14.83 4.37
N ASN A 144 12.78 -14.42 4.87
CA ASN A 144 12.37 -13.01 5.03
C ASN A 144 12.33 -12.19 3.72
N ARG A 145 12.20 -12.83 2.57
CA ARG A 145 12.00 -12.18 1.27
C ARG A 145 10.64 -12.56 0.70
N LEU A 146 9.99 -11.61 0.05
CA LEU A 146 8.74 -11.83 -0.68
C LEU A 146 9.04 -12.52 -1.99
N VAL A 147 8.39 -13.67 -2.23
CA VAL A 147 8.63 -14.52 -3.40
C VAL A 147 7.31 -14.90 -4.06
N GLY A 148 7.25 -14.76 -5.37
CA GLY A 148 6.09 -15.06 -6.21
C GLY A 148 6.29 -14.51 -7.62
N GLU A 149 5.22 -14.37 -8.37
CA GLU A 149 5.25 -13.69 -9.65
C GLU A 149 5.45 -12.17 -9.40
N GLU A 150 6.50 -11.57 -9.98
CA GLU A 150 6.99 -10.25 -9.60
C GLU A 150 5.99 -9.14 -9.95
N PHE A 151 5.34 -9.22 -11.11
CA PHE A 151 4.31 -8.27 -11.52
C PHE A 151 3.12 -8.28 -10.53
N ALA A 152 2.64 -9.46 -10.14
CA ALA A 152 1.55 -9.60 -9.18
C ALA A 152 1.95 -9.07 -7.79
N ILE A 153 3.18 -9.39 -7.32
CA ILE A 153 3.69 -8.88 -6.03
C ILE A 153 3.65 -7.36 -6.01
N ARG A 154 4.17 -6.69 -7.04
CA ARG A 154 4.26 -5.22 -7.08
C ARG A 154 2.88 -4.57 -7.10
N ASN A 155 1.97 -5.09 -7.91
CA ASN A 155 0.60 -4.56 -8.01
C ASN A 155 -0.18 -4.75 -6.71
N ILE A 156 -0.06 -5.92 -6.07
CA ILE A 156 -0.69 -6.19 -4.76
C ILE A 156 -0.12 -5.25 -3.70
N LEU A 157 1.20 -5.11 -3.60
CA LEU A 157 1.84 -4.23 -2.62
C LEU A 157 1.50 -2.75 -2.89
N GLY A 158 1.49 -2.33 -4.16
CA GLY A 158 1.12 -0.97 -4.57
C GLY A 158 -0.28 -0.60 -4.11
N THR A 159 -1.25 -1.45 -4.42
CA THR A 159 -2.65 -1.28 -4.00
C THR A 159 -2.76 -1.27 -2.48
N LEU A 160 -2.13 -2.24 -1.79
CA LEU A 160 -2.18 -2.38 -0.35
C LEU A 160 -1.63 -1.14 0.38
N ILE A 161 -0.44 -0.69 0.00
CA ILE A 161 0.22 0.47 0.64
C ILE A 161 -0.54 1.76 0.33
N PHE A 162 -1.00 1.93 -0.91
CA PHE A 162 -1.81 3.09 -1.27
C PHE A 162 -3.14 3.13 -0.51
N GLU A 163 -3.87 2.01 -0.45
CA GLU A 163 -5.13 1.93 0.31
C GLU A 163 -4.94 2.13 1.81
N ALA A 164 -3.85 1.59 2.39
CA ALA A 164 -3.56 1.75 3.81
C ALA A 164 -3.32 3.21 4.20
N LEU A 165 -2.54 3.92 3.40
CA LEU A 165 -2.03 5.26 3.72
C LEU A 165 -2.72 6.39 2.94
N ASN A 166 -3.63 6.07 2.02
CA ASN A 166 -4.39 7.02 1.18
C ASN A 166 -3.49 8.07 0.47
N GLY A 167 -2.21 7.76 0.25
CA GLY A 167 -1.24 8.67 -0.35
C GLY A 167 -0.81 9.88 0.51
N TYR A 168 -1.30 10.00 1.75
CA TYR A 168 -0.92 11.11 2.65
C TYR A 168 0.45 10.94 3.30
N TYR A 169 0.92 9.72 3.41
CA TYR A 169 2.18 9.38 4.06
C TYR A 169 2.95 8.38 3.21
N SER A 170 4.26 8.58 3.07
CA SER A 170 5.17 7.60 2.47
C SER A 170 5.81 6.76 3.58
N PRO A 171 5.65 5.43 3.57
CA PRO A 171 6.28 4.57 4.57
C PRO A 171 7.75 4.27 4.26
N PHE A 172 8.25 4.72 3.10
CA PHE A 172 9.58 4.42 2.60
C PHE A 172 10.64 5.39 3.15
N SER A 173 11.90 4.95 3.13
CA SER A 173 13.04 5.76 3.53
C SER A 173 13.15 7.07 2.72
N ASN A 174 13.77 8.08 3.32
CA ASN A 174 13.99 9.38 2.65
C ASN A 174 14.78 9.22 1.35
N GLU A 175 15.73 8.29 1.33
CA GLU A 175 16.56 7.98 0.19
C GLU A 175 15.72 7.49 -0.99
N ILE A 176 14.87 6.48 -0.78
CA ILE A 176 13.92 5.99 -1.80
C ILE A 176 13.00 7.12 -2.27
N THR A 177 12.48 7.92 -1.34
CA THR A 177 11.54 9.02 -1.66
C THR A 177 12.16 10.07 -2.60
N ILE A 178 13.46 10.37 -2.47
CA ILE A 178 14.17 11.29 -3.37
C ILE A 178 14.22 10.74 -4.80
N PHE A 179 14.57 9.45 -4.97
CA PHE A 179 14.62 8.81 -6.30
C PHE A 179 13.24 8.64 -6.93
N VAL A 180 12.23 8.32 -6.12
CA VAL A 180 10.83 8.24 -6.57
C VAL A 180 10.39 9.56 -7.20
N LYS A 181 10.66 10.69 -6.55
CA LYS A 181 10.33 12.03 -7.10
C LYS A 181 11.04 12.28 -8.41
N LYS A 182 12.32 11.97 -8.50
CA LYS A 182 13.12 12.17 -9.72
C LYS A 182 12.57 11.32 -10.88
N ILE A 183 12.30 10.04 -10.66
CA ILE A 183 11.75 9.16 -11.70
C ILE A 183 10.36 9.63 -12.13
N ARG A 184 9.49 9.99 -11.17
CA ARG A 184 8.18 10.56 -11.49
C ARG A 184 8.29 11.81 -12.37
N GLU A 185 9.21 12.73 -12.04
CA GLU A 185 9.44 13.95 -12.81
C GLU A 185 9.88 13.64 -14.23
N LEU A 186 10.80 12.68 -14.42
CA LEU A 186 11.23 12.21 -15.73
C LEU A 186 10.07 11.63 -16.55
N LEU A 187 9.27 10.74 -15.96
CA LEU A 187 8.11 10.17 -16.64
C LEU A 187 7.06 11.23 -16.97
N THR A 188 6.79 12.16 -16.04
CA THR A 188 5.85 13.25 -16.24
C THR A 188 6.29 14.17 -17.38
N TYR A 189 7.57 14.51 -17.44
CA TYR A 189 8.14 15.33 -18.50
C TYR A 189 8.10 14.61 -19.86
N PHE A 190 8.55 13.36 -19.90
CA PHE A 190 8.64 12.60 -21.15
C PHE A 190 7.28 12.37 -21.81
N TYR A 191 6.28 11.97 -21.03
CA TYR A 191 4.93 11.71 -21.54
C TYR A 191 4.02 12.95 -21.53
N ASN A 192 4.54 14.13 -21.18
CA ASN A 192 3.78 15.39 -21.04
C ASN A 192 2.50 15.21 -20.20
N LEU A 193 2.62 14.55 -19.05
CA LEU A 193 1.47 14.11 -18.26
C LEU A 193 0.83 15.23 -17.45
N ARG A 194 -0.51 15.17 -17.35
CA ARG A 194 -1.31 15.96 -16.40
C ARG A 194 -1.98 15.00 -15.41
N LEU A 195 -1.30 14.75 -14.28
CA LEU A 195 -1.77 13.83 -13.26
C LEU A 195 -2.57 14.54 -12.18
N THR A 196 -3.67 13.92 -11.74
CA THR A 196 -4.35 14.33 -10.51
C THR A 196 -3.49 14.04 -9.28
N PRO A 197 -3.69 14.74 -8.14
CA PRO A 197 -2.95 14.46 -6.91
C PRO A 197 -3.01 12.98 -6.49
N THR A 198 -4.12 12.30 -6.68
CA THR A 198 -4.29 10.88 -6.38
C THR A 198 -3.42 10.01 -7.29
N GLN A 199 -3.42 10.28 -8.60
CA GLN A 199 -2.57 9.56 -9.57
C GLN A 199 -1.08 9.75 -9.29
N VAL A 200 -0.67 10.98 -8.92
CA VAL A 200 0.71 11.23 -8.48
C VAL A 200 1.09 10.33 -7.31
N LYS A 201 0.23 10.21 -6.30
CA LYS A 201 0.53 9.39 -5.11
C LYS A 201 0.54 7.89 -5.39
N LYS A 202 -0.37 7.40 -6.21
CA LYS A 202 -0.36 6.00 -6.68
C LYS A 202 0.93 5.68 -7.43
N MET A 203 1.32 6.55 -8.36
CA MET A 203 2.55 6.43 -9.15
C MET A 203 3.79 6.43 -8.26
N GLU A 204 3.87 7.35 -7.28
CA GLU A 204 4.99 7.40 -6.32
C GLU A 204 5.14 6.09 -5.53
N VAL A 205 4.04 5.49 -5.07
CA VAL A 205 4.06 4.20 -4.36
C VAL A 205 4.55 3.07 -5.28
N LEU A 206 4.07 3.03 -6.52
CA LEU A 206 4.46 2.00 -7.49
C LEU A 206 5.94 2.08 -7.85
N ILE A 207 6.44 3.29 -8.13
CA ILE A 207 7.87 3.55 -8.40
C ILE A 207 8.73 3.14 -7.19
N ALA A 208 8.31 3.48 -5.96
CA ALA A 208 9.04 3.10 -4.75
C ALA A 208 9.19 1.58 -4.63
N ILE A 209 8.10 0.84 -4.83
CA ILE A 209 8.11 -0.62 -4.79
C ILE A 209 9.03 -1.17 -5.88
N SER A 210 8.95 -0.66 -7.11
CA SER A 210 9.80 -1.07 -8.22
C SER A 210 11.28 -0.89 -7.90
N LEU A 211 11.67 0.29 -7.40
CA LEU A 211 13.06 0.58 -7.00
C LEU A 211 13.57 -0.36 -5.91
N ILE A 212 12.78 -0.55 -4.86
CA ILE A 212 13.16 -1.41 -3.73
C ILE A 212 13.30 -2.85 -4.19
N ARG A 213 12.33 -3.35 -4.97
CA ARG A 213 12.36 -4.71 -5.49
C ARG A 213 13.55 -4.93 -6.42
N CYS A 214 13.81 -3.99 -7.32
CA CYS A 214 14.93 -4.00 -8.24
C CYS A 214 16.27 -3.99 -7.48
N LYS A 215 16.44 -3.09 -6.50
CA LYS A 215 17.61 -3.03 -5.61
C LYS A 215 17.86 -4.37 -4.88
N ASN A 216 16.80 -5.09 -4.53
CA ASN A 216 16.86 -6.39 -3.88
C ASN A 216 17.02 -7.57 -4.87
N GLY A 217 17.28 -7.31 -6.14
CA GLY A 217 17.52 -8.30 -7.18
C GLY A 217 16.25 -8.98 -7.72
N ASN A 218 15.07 -8.37 -7.48
CA ASN A 218 13.80 -8.84 -8.04
C ASN A 218 13.40 -7.90 -9.17
N THR A 219 13.73 -8.26 -10.39
CA THR A 219 13.54 -7.44 -11.58
C THR A 219 12.42 -7.97 -12.46
N ILE A 220 11.85 -7.09 -13.27
CA ILE A 220 10.93 -7.46 -14.35
C ILE A 220 11.74 -7.44 -15.65
N ASN A 221 11.79 -8.59 -16.34
CA ASN A 221 12.60 -8.78 -17.55
C ASN A 221 11.77 -8.68 -18.84
N ASN A 222 10.61 -8.02 -18.80
CA ASN A 222 9.74 -7.85 -19.94
C ASN A 222 9.60 -6.39 -20.30
N SER A 223 9.91 -6.04 -21.55
CA SER A 223 9.60 -4.72 -22.08
C SER A 223 8.11 -4.63 -22.40
N PHE A 224 7.39 -3.79 -21.69
CA PHE A 224 5.97 -3.50 -21.93
C PHE A 224 5.76 -2.43 -23.00
N ILE A 225 6.82 -1.75 -23.41
CA ILE A 225 6.80 -0.68 -24.40
C ILE A 225 7.72 -1.06 -25.55
N THR A 226 7.20 -1.01 -26.75
CA THR A 226 7.99 -1.07 -27.97
C THR A 226 8.53 0.32 -28.30
N ASP A 227 9.77 0.45 -28.75
CA ASP A 227 10.39 1.70 -29.16
C ASP A 227 10.75 2.67 -28.00
N LEU A 228 11.47 2.14 -27.01
CA LEU A 228 12.03 2.92 -25.91
C LEU A 228 13.29 3.73 -26.29
N ASP A 229 13.92 3.47 -27.42
CA ASP A 229 15.22 4.04 -27.81
C ASP A 229 15.23 5.58 -27.85
N LYS A 230 14.12 6.21 -28.22
CA LYS A 230 14.02 7.67 -28.23
C LYS A 230 13.98 8.23 -26.81
N PHE A 231 13.19 7.63 -25.93
CA PHE A 231 13.09 8.02 -24.52
C PHE A 231 14.43 7.91 -23.79
N PHE A 232 15.15 6.81 -24.01
CA PHE A 232 16.40 6.57 -23.31
C PHE A 232 17.53 7.48 -23.77
N ARG A 233 17.53 7.93 -25.01
CA ARG A 233 18.51 8.92 -25.46
C ARG A 233 18.44 10.22 -24.67
N ASP A 234 17.23 10.69 -24.39
CA ASP A 234 16.99 11.96 -23.73
C ASP A 234 17.26 11.92 -22.23
N ILE A 235 17.09 10.76 -21.58
CA ILE A 235 17.26 10.61 -20.13
C ILE A 235 18.42 9.69 -19.72
N LYS A 236 19.28 9.33 -20.66
CA LYS A 236 20.39 8.37 -20.45
C LYS A 236 21.26 8.70 -19.23
N ASN A 237 21.62 9.95 -19.05
CA ASN A 237 22.47 10.37 -17.93
C ASN A 237 21.76 10.17 -16.57
N GLU A 238 20.46 10.43 -16.52
CA GLU A 238 19.65 10.25 -15.32
C GLU A 238 19.48 8.77 -14.98
N ILE A 239 19.28 7.93 -16.01
CA ILE A 239 19.21 6.47 -15.84
C ILE A 239 20.54 5.92 -15.30
N TYR A 240 21.69 6.36 -15.84
CA TYR A 240 22.99 5.96 -15.32
C TYR A 240 23.21 6.39 -13.88
N HIS A 241 22.76 7.58 -13.50
CA HIS A 241 22.87 8.04 -12.12
C HIS A 241 22.03 7.19 -11.17
N ILE A 242 20.79 6.89 -11.53
CA ILE A 242 19.92 6.01 -10.74
C ILE A 242 20.46 4.58 -10.69
N SER A 243 20.91 4.04 -11.84
CA SER A 243 21.49 2.71 -11.97
C SER A 243 22.69 2.52 -11.02
N ASN A 244 23.64 3.47 -11.02
CA ASN A 244 24.78 3.43 -10.13
C ASN A 244 24.40 3.47 -8.65
N TYR A 245 23.35 4.20 -8.32
CA TYR A 245 22.89 4.32 -6.95
C TYR A 245 22.22 3.05 -6.41
N ILE A 246 21.34 2.41 -7.21
CA ILE A 246 20.67 1.17 -6.81
C ILE A 246 21.46 -0.09 -7.16
N PHE A 247 22.65 0.05 -7.75
CA PHE A 247 23.51 -1.05 -8.20
C PHE A 247 22.81 -2.03 -9.15
N VAL A 248 22.08 -1.49 -10.13
CA VAL A 248 21.34 -2.24 -11.14
C VAL A 248 21.83 -1.84 -12.52
N ASP A 249 21.95 -2.82 -13.41
CA ASP A 249 22.31 -2.59 -14.81
C ASP A 249 21.32 -1.62 -15.49
N PRO A 250 21.81 -0.65 -16.30
CA PRO A 250 20.95 0.31 -16.99
C PRO A 250 19.85 -0.31 -17.86
N ASN A 251 20.11 -1.45 -18.52
CA ASN A 251 19.07 -2.10 -19.34
C ASN A 251 17.94 -2.67 -18.48
N THR A 252 18.28 -3.27 -17.35
CA THR A 252 17.29 -3.72 -16.37
C THR A 252 16.45 -2.55 -15.86
N LEU A 253 17.07 -1.40 -15.61
CA LEU A 253 16.37 -0.20 -15.20
C LEU A 253 15.42 0.31 -16.29
N MET A 254 15.74 0.07 -17.57
CA MET A 254 14.86 0.36 -18.70
C MET A 254 13.57 -0.47 -18.66
N ASP A 255 13.66 -1.75 -18.40
CA ASP A 255 12.50 -2.61 -18.24
C ASP A 255 11.64 -2.15 -17.06
N GLU A 256 12.25 -1.69 -15.97
CA GLU A 256 11.58 -1.12 -14.82
C GLU A 256 10.83 0.18 -15.15
N PHE A 257 11.40 1.04 -15.98
CA PHE A 257 10.68 2.24 -16.48
C PHE A 257 9.49 1.85 -17.36
N SER A 258 9.66 0.85 -18.21
CA SER A 258 8.58 0.30 -19.02
C SER A 258 7.43 -0.21 -18.15
N TYR A 259 7.74 -0.97 -17.11
CA TYR A 259 6.75 -1.42 -16.12
C TYR A 259 6.02 -0.25 -15.44
N ASN A 260 6.75 0.76 -14.97
CA ASN A 260 6.12 1.92 -14.33
C ASN A 260 5.23 2.72 -15.31
N SER A 261 5.55 2.69 -16.60
CA SER A 261 4.71 3.32 -17.63
C SER A 261 3.38 2.59 -17.86
N MET A 262 3.30 1.28 -17.56
CA MET A 262 2.04 0.53 -17.58
C MET A 262 0.98 1.12 -16.65
N PHE A 263 1.39 1.68 -15.51
CA PHE A 263 0.46 2.39 -14.63
C PHE A 263 -0.21 3.57 -15.35
N LEU A 264 0.54 4.32 -16.15
CA LEU A 264 0.02 5.46 -16.92
C LEU A 264 -0.99 5.01 -17.98
N PHE A 265 -0.72 3.87 -18.62
CA PHE A 265 -1.64 3.25 -19.55
C PHE A 265 -2.95 2.84 -18.83
N THR A 266 -2.87 2.14 -17.72
CA THR A 266 -4.04 1.65 -16.97
C THR A 266 -4.88 2.78 -16.36
N GLU A 267 -4.26 3.90 -15.99
CA GLU A 267 -4.98 5.09 -15.50
C GLU A 267 -5.54 5.96 -16.64
N GLY A 268 -5.31 5.59 -17.91
CA GLY A 268 -5.84 6.30 -19.08
C GLY A 268 -5.31 7.73 -19.24
N VAL A 269 -4.10 7.99 -18.78
CA VAL A 269 -3.51 9.34 -18.79
C VAL A 269 -2.53 9.58 -19.95
N LEU A 270 -2.22 8.53 -20.71
CA LEU A 270 -1.36 8.64 -21.88
C LEU A 270 -2.12 9.15 -23.10
N GLU A 271 -1.45 9.96 -23.93
CA GLU A 271 -1.95 10.35 -25.24
C GLU A 271 -2.08 9.11 -26.14
N LYS A 272 -3.03 9.17 -27.09
CA LYS A 272 -3.40 8.03 -27.95
C LYS A 272 -2.22 7.43 -28.72
N GLU A 273 -1.27 8.29 -29.13
CA GLU A 273 -0.06 7.88 -29.87
C GLU A 273 0.91 7.01 -29.02
N PHE A 274 0.82 7.09 -27.69
CA PHE A 274 1.61 6.25 -26.79
C PHE A 274 0.92 4.93 -26.48
N ASN A 275 -0.43 4.90 -26.49
CA ASN A 275 -1.19 3.68 -26.20
C ASN A 275 -0.86 2.54 -27.19
N ASP A 276 -0.63 2.85 -28.46
CA ASP A 276 -0.32 1.87 -29.48
C ASP A 276 1.08 1.24 -29.35
N LYS A 277 1.92 1.79 -28.44
CA LYS A 277 3.29 1.29 -28.20
C LYS A 277 3.37 0.26 -27.08
N PHE A 278 2.25 -0.01 -26.36
CA PHE A 278 2.24 -1.00 -25.31
C PHE A 278 2.08 -2.41 -25.84
N ASN A 279 2.96 -3.30 -25.44
CA ASN A 279 2.85 -4.73 -25.74
C ASN A 279 1.91 -5.39 -24.72
N LEU A 280 0.71 -5.70 -25.12
CA LEU A 280 -0.33 -6.31 -24.28
C LEU A 280 -0.28 -7.85 -24.28
N SER A 281 0.57 -8.49 -25.10
CA SER A 281 0.67 -9.96 -25.19
C SER A 281 1.04 -10.62 -23.85
N TYR A 282 1.75 -9.90 -22.98
CA TYR A 282 2.05 -10.37 -21.63
C TYR A 282 0.80 -10.63 -20.78
N PHE A 283 -0.25 -9.83 -20.94
CA PHE A 283 -1.52 -10.03 -20.21
C PHE A 283 -2.31 -11.21 -20.74
N GLU A 284 -2.23 -11.49 -22.03
CA GLU A 284 -2.86 -12.67 -22.65
C GLU A 284 -2.22 -13.97 -22.13
N GLU A 285 -0.89 -13.95 -21.90
CA GLU A 285 -0.17 -15.07 -21.27
C GLU A 285 -0.54 -15.27 -19.80
N LEU A 286 -0.73 -14.20 -19.03
CA LEU A 286 -1.17 -14.26 -17.63
C LEU A 286 -2.58 -14.83 -17.49
N ASP A 287 -3.52 -14.40 -18.34
CA ASP A 287 -4.88 -14.93 -18.34
C ASP A 287 -4.92 -16.41 -18.72
N ASN A 288 -4.12 -16.83 -19.68
CA ASN A 288 -3.99 -18.24 -20.08
C ASN A 288 -3.36 -19.12 -18.98
N ASN A 289 -2.47 -18.57 -18.16
CA ASN A 289 -1.84 -19.27 -17.05
C ASN A 289 -2.72 -19.28 -15.78
N SER A 290 -3.55 -18.27 -15.56
CA SER A 290 -4.50 -18.24 -14.44
C SER A 290 -5.64 -19.25 -14.59
N GLY A 291 -6.03 -19.57 -15.82
CA GLY A 291 -7.02 -20.60 -16.12
C GLY A 291 -6.56 -22.05 -15.87
N ARG A 292 -5.24 -22.30 -15.69
CA ARG A 292 -4.70 -23.64 -15.42
C ARG A 292 -4.50 -23.98 -13.93
N ILE A 293 -4.87 -23.10 -13.03
CA ILE A 293 -4.76 -23.29 -11.57
C ILE A 293 -6.09 -23.76 -10.95
N SER A 294 -7.13 -23.91 -11.76
CA SER A 294 -8.49 -24.30 -11.33
C SER A 294 -8.92 -25.71 -11.78
N GLU A 295 -7.97 -26.62 -12.09
CA GLU A 295 -8.24 -28.06 -12.24
C GLU A 295 -7.41 -28.88 -11.18
#